data_a06dba4318e859eb4d5b292435a6c675
#
_entry.id   a06dba4318e859eb4d5b292435a6c675
#
_cell.length_a   1.000
_cell.length_b   1.000
_cell.length_c   1.000
_cell.angle_alpha   90.00
_cell.angle_beta   90.00
_cell.angle_gamma   90.00
#
_symmetry.space_group_name_H-M   'P 1'
#
loop_
_entity.id
_entity.type
_entity.pdbx_description
1 polymer ?
#
loop_
_entity_poly.entity_id
_entity_poly.type
_entity_poly.pdbx_seq_one_letter_code
_entity_poly.pdbx_strand_id
1 'polypeptide(L)'
;GKNLKESIASIKKSINENTCAVLLEPIQGEGGIIIPEKGWLKELRELCTENNVLLILDEIQSGLGRTGKLFAFEHEDIVPDGLILGKALGGGLMPVSAFLSSREVMDHFNPGSHGSTFGGNPLSAAVAKRALELLYEDKLIENSNILGKFFLGELQRLNHPIIKEVRGRGLWIGMEFHESKTSAKDICKMLLKEGILSKETHKTVIRFAPPLMIKKSEIEWAITKIS
;
A
#
# COMPACT_ATOMS: atom_id res chain seq x y z
N GLY A 1 -7.81 16.51 -5.93
CA GLY A 1 -8.46 17.28 -4.86
C GLY A 1 -7.59 17.24 -3.61
N LYS A 2 -7.59 18.32 -2.85
CA LYS A 2 -6.78 18.43 -1.63
C LYS A 2 -7.55 17.95 -0.39
N ASN A 3 -8.85 17.76 -0.50
CA ASN A 3 -9.71 17.24 0.55
C ASN A 3 -10.69 16.20 -0.02
N LEU A 4 -11.36 15.48 0.87
CA LEU A 4 -12.29 14.40 0.52
C LEU A 4 -13.34 14.86 -0.49
N LYS A 5 -14.06 15.94 -0.19
CA LYS A 5 -15.17 16.43 -1.04
C LYS A 5 -14.72 16.87 -2.43
N GLU A 6 -13.59 17.58 -2.52
CA GLU A 6 -13.04 18.04 -3.81
C GLU A 6 -12.60 16.87 -4.69
N SER A 7 -11.95 15.85 -4.09
CA SER A 7 -11.48 14.70 -4.85
C SER A 7 -12.65 13.83 -5.34
N ILE A 8 -13.64 13.58 -4.53
CA ILE A 8 -14.86 12.85 -4.92
C ILE A 8 -15.64 13.62 -6.00
N ALA A 9 -15.78 14.94 -5.83
CA ALA A 9 -16.42 15.77 -6.85
C ALA A 9 -15.67 15.77 -8.19
N SER A 10 -14.34 15.71 -8.15
CA SER A 10 -13.50 15.60 -9.36
C SER A 10 -13.72 14.27 -10.07
N ILE A 11 -13.74 13.15 -9.33
CA ILE A 11 -14.01 11.82 -9.90
C ILE A 11 -15.43 11.79 -10.48
N LYS A 12 -16.42 12.29 -9.74
CA LYS A 12 -17.82 12.34 -10.21
C LYS A 12 -17.95 13.08 -11.55
N LYS A 13 -17.23 14.18 -11.75
CA LYS A 13 -17.22 14.93 -13.01
C LYS A 13 -16.57 14.16 -14.16
N SER A 14 -15.70 13.21 -13.87
CA SER A 14 -14.97 12.43 -14.88
C SER A 14 -15.76 11.18 -15.33
N ILE A 15 -16.73 10.75 -14.54
CA ILE A 15 -17.60 9.61 -14.88
C ILE A 15 -18.60 10.04 -15.96
N ASN A 16 -18.69 9.24 -17.02
CA ASN A 16 -19.64 9.40 -18.12
C ASN A 16 -20.03 8.01 -18.67
N GLU A 17 -20.87 7.97 -19.70
CA GLU A 17 -21.37 6.74 -20.33
C GLU A 17 -20.28 5.78 -20.87
N ASN A 18 -19.06 6.26 -21.05
CA ASN A 18 -17.94 5.45 -21.52
C ASN A 18 -17.03 4.99 -20.36
N THR A 19 -17.40 5.29 -19.11
CA THR A 19 -16.62 4.93 -17.91
C THR A 19 -17.06 3.57 -17.39
N CYS A 20 -16.24 2.54 -17.53
CA CYS A 20 -16.53 1.20 -17.00
C CYS A 20 -15.96 0.96 -15.60
N ALA A 21 -14.87 1.62 -15.24
CA ALA A 21 -14.20 1.40 -13.95
C ALA A 21 -13.46 2.64 -13.45
N VAL A 22 -13.31 2.73 -12.13
CA VAL A 22 -12.33 3.56 -11.43
C VAL A 22 -11.26 2.64 -10.86
N LEU A 23 -10.00 2.82 -11.28
CA LEU A 23 -8.85 2.04 -10.83
C LEU A 23 -7.87 2.94 -10.10
N LEU A 24 -7.50 2.57 -8.87
CA LEU A 24 -6.57 3.35 -8.05
C LEU A 24 -5.91 2.52 -6.95
N GLU A 25 -4.81 3.05 -6.39
CA GLU A 25 -4.24 2.56 -5.14
C GLU A 25 -5.06 3.13 -3.95
N PRO A 26 -5.54 2.29 -2.98
CA PRO A 26 -6.24 2.79 -1.78
C PRO A 26 -5.33 3.64 -0.89
N ILE A 27 -4.03 3.41 -0.94
CA ILE A 27 -2.96 4.25 -0.38
C ILE A 27 -1.90 4.35 -1.47
N GLN A 28 -1.57 5.57 -1.92
CA GLN A 28 -0.60 5.76 -2.98
C GLN A 28 0.82 5.51 -2.45
N GLY A 29 1.49 4.50 -3.01
CA GLY A 29 2.82 4.09 -2.58
C GLY A 29 3.93 5.01 -3.06
N GLU A 30 4.22 4.98 -4.34
CA GLU A 30 5.31 5.79 -4.94
C GLU A 30 5.00 7.29 -4.94
N GLY A 31 3.74 7.68 -4.77
CA GLY A 31 3.33 9.07 -4.54
C GLY A 31 3.74 9.66 -3.19
N GLY A 32 4.30 8.85 -2.28
CA GLY A 32 4.79 9.31 -0.97
C GLY A 32 3.99 8.81 0.22
N ILE A 33 3.44 7.61 0.15
CA ILE A 33 2.60 7.01 1.19
C ILE A 33 1.42 7.93 1.51
N ILE A 34 0.67 8.29 0.48
CA ILE A 34 -0.49 9.18 0.62
C ILE A 34 -1.69 8.37 1.07
N ILE A 35 -2.12 8.63 2.29
CA ILE A 35 -3.29 8.00 2.90
C ILE A 35 -4.48 8.95 2.72
N PRO A 36 -5.55 8.56 2.05
CA PRO A 36 -6.76 9.37 1.95
C PRO A 36 -7.38 9.66 3.32
N GLU A 37 -8.15 10.74 3.41
CA GLU A 37 -8.94 11.03 4.60
C GLU A 37 -9.92 9.87 4.90
N LYS A 38 -10.19 9.67 6.20
CA LYS A 38 -11.14 8.63 6.63
C LYS A 38 -12.50 8.86 5.99
N GLY A 39 -13.06 7.78 5.44
CA GLY A 39 -14.35 7.79 4.73
C GLY A 39 -14.23 8.04 3.23
N TRP A 40 -13.07 8.47 2.73
CA TRP A 40 -12.89 8.76 1.31
C TRP A 40 -13.14 7.54 0.41
N LEU A 41 -12.57 6.39 0.77
CA LEU A 41 -12.73 5.17 -0.02
C LEU A 41 -14.16 4.64 0.04
N LYS A 42 -14.85 4.86 1.16
CA LYS A 42 -16.27 4.53 1.31
C LYS A 42 -17.15 5.40 0.41
N GLU A 43 -16.95 6.73 0.41
CA GLU A 43 -17.69 7.62 -0.50
C GLU A 43 -17.41 7.28 -1.97
N LEU A 44 -16.17 6.92 -2.30
CA LEU A 44 -15.81 6.47 -3.65
C LEU A 44 -16.53 5.17 -4.03
N ARG A 45 -16.62 4.20 -3.11
CA ARG A 45 -17.38 2.96 -3.35
C ARG A 45 -18.87 3.25 -3.62
N GLU A 46 -19.46 4.13 -2.81
CA GLU A 46 -20.83 4.56 -2.98
C GLU A 46 -21.04 5.23 -4.35
N LEU A 47 -20.16 6.18 -4.71
CA LEU A 47 -20.18 6.86 -6.00
C LEU A 47 -20.11 5.87 -7.18
N CYS A 48 -19.19 4.89 -7.13
CA CYS A 48 -19.05 3.89 -8.17
C CYS A 48 -20.34 3.03 -8.30
N THR A 49 -20.92 2.64 -7.17
CA THR A 49 -22.16 1.85 -7.14
C THR A 49 -23.34 2.62 -7.74
N GLU A 50 -23.51 3.89 -7.37
CA GLU A 50 -24.60 4.75 -7.88
C GLU A 50 -24.52 4.98 -9.40
N ASN A 51 -23.32 4.93 -9.97
CA ASN A 51 -23.11 5.17 -11.39
C ASN A 51 -22.89 3.86 -12.20
N ASN A 52 -23.08 2.69 -11.60
CA ASN A 52 -22.82 1.39 -12.23
C ASN A 52 -21.40 1.30 -12.84
N VAL A 53 -20.40 1.79 -12.11
CA VAL A 53 -18.98 1.78 -12.46
C VAL A 53 -18.23 0.86 -11.50
N LEU A 54 -17.35 0.01 -12.02
CA LEU A 54 -16.55 -0.90 -11.18
C LEU A 54 -15.50 -0.11 -10.38
N LEU A 55 -15.32 -0.49 -9.12
CA LEU A 55 -14.19 -0.04 -8.30
C LEU A 55 -13.11 -1.12 -8.28
N ILE A 56 -11.95 -0.82 -8.88
CA ILE A 56 -10.79 -1.73 -8.91
C ILE A 56 -9.69 -1.13 -8.06
N LEU A 57 -9.22 -1.89 -7.06
CA LEU A 57 -8.17 -1.44 -6.16
C LEU A 57 -6.84 -2.13 -6.47
N ASP A 58 -5.81 -1.32 -6.69
CA ASP A 58 -4.43 -1.78 -6.78
C ASP A 58 -3.84 -1.89 -5.37
N GLU A 59 -3.83 -3.12 -4.86
CA GLU A 59 -3.24 -3.45 -3.56
C GLU A 59 -1.89 -4.17 -3.68
N ILE A 60 -1.18 -3.96 -4.80
CA ILE A 60 0.14 -4.54 -5.02
C ILE A 60 1.14 -4.13 -3.93
N GLN A 61 1.05 -2.88 -3.43
CA GLN A 61 1.90 -2.42 -2.33
C GLN A 61 1.21 -2.43 -0.96
N SER A 62 -0.06 -2.08 -0.91
CA SER A 62 -0.81 -1.86 0.32
C SER A 62 -1.37 -3.15 0.93
N GLY A 63 -1.56 -4.18 0.12
CA GLY A 63 -2.16 -5.44 0.54
C GLY A 63 -1.22 -6.38 1.31
N LEU A 64 -1.74 -7.56 1.57
CA LEU A 64 -1.02 -8.69 2.16
C LEU A 64 -0.36 -8.35 3.50
N GLY A 65 -1.12 -7.71 4.39
CA GLY A 65 -0.70 -7.42 5.75
C GLY A 65 0.09 -6.13 5.93
N ARG A 66 0.54 -5.48 4.85
CA ARG A 66 1.42 -4.31 4.91
C ARG A 66 0.87 -3.16 5.78
N THR A 67 -0.43 -2.93 5.72
CA THR A 67 -1.11 -1.84 6.44
C THR A 67 -1.68 -2.27 7.80
N GLY A 68 -1.43 -3.50 8.25
CA GLY A 68 -1.98 -4.05 9.51
C GLY A 68 -3.40 -4.63 9.38
N LYS A 69 -3.90 -4.72 8.18
CA LYS A 69 -5.06 -5.52 7.74
C LYS A 69 -4.61 -6.39 6.59
N LEU A 70 -5.37 -7.44 6.21
CA LEU A 70 -5.02 -8.26 5.05
C LEU A 70 -4.97 -7.38 3.80
N PHE A 71 -5.98 -6.53 3.61
CA PHE A 71 -6.04 -5.54 2.54
C PHE A 71 -6.32 -4.14 3.12
N ALA A 72 -5.84 -3.10 2.42
CA ALA A 72 -6.01 -1.73 2.87
C ALA A 72 -7.48 -1.27 2.82
N PHE A 73 -8.29 -1.78 1.90
CA PHE A 73 -9.71 -1.44 1.82
C PHE A 73 -10.51 -1.85 3.07
N GLU A 74 -10.04 -2.85 3.82
CA GLU A 74 -10.68 -3.29 5.08
C GLU A 74 -10.65 -2.22 6.18
N HIS A 75 -9.81 -1.18 6.04
CA HIS A 75 -9.81 -0.06 6.98
C HIS A 75 -11.04 0.85 6.85
N GLU A 76 -11.75 0.77 5.72
CA GLU A 76 -12.96 1.54 5.43
C GLU A 76 -14.21 0.64 5.32
N ASP A 77 -14.08 -0.66 5.67
CA ASP A 77 -15.15 -1.65 5.66
C ASP A 77 -15.91 -1.71 4.33
N ILE A 78 -15.21 -1.60 3.21
CA ILE A 78 -15.76 -1.72 1.85
C ILE A 78 -15.27 -3.00 1.18
N VAL A 79 -15.91 -3.36 0.06
CA VAL A 79 -15.45 -4.43 -0.85
C VAL A 79 -15.36 -3.83 -2.26
N PRO A 80 -14.18 -3.91 -2.92
CA PRO A 80 -14.05 -3.52 -4.32
C PRO A 80 -14.64 -4.58 -5.26
N ASP A 81 -14.92 -4.20 -6.50
CA ASP A 81 -15.34 -5.13 -7.54
C ASP A 81 -14.14 -5.89 -8.14
N GLY A 82 -12.97 -5.27 -8.14
CA GLY A 82 -11.72 -5.87 -8.60
C GLY A 82 -10.57 -5.57 -7.65
N LEU A 83 -9.68 -6.56 -7.47
CA LEU A 83 -8.51 -6.47 -6.60
C LEU A 83 -7.27 -6.93 -7.34
N ILE A 84 -6.25 -6.08 -7.37
CA ILE A 84 -4.95 -6.38 -7.99
C ILE A 84 -3.93 -6.66 -6.89
N LEU A 85 -3.27 -7.82 -6.97
CA LEU A 85 -2.25 -8.28 -6.04
C LEU A 85 -0.92 -8.56 -6.77
N GLY A 86 0.18 -8.37 -6.07
CA GLY A 86 1.52 -8.64 -6.60
C GLY A 86 2.58 -8.52 -5.50
N LYS A 87 3.81 -8.22 -5.86
CA LYS A 87 4.95 -8.02 -4.95
C LYS A 87 5.02 -9.06 -3.82
N ALA A 88 4.49 -8.74 -2.63
CA ALA A 88 4.49 -9.63 -1.46
C ALA A 88 3.81 -10.98 -1.71
N LEU A 89 2.91 -11.06 -2.70
CA LEU A 89 2.28 -12.33 -3.11
C LEU A 89 3.33 -13.38 -3.51
N GLY A 90 4.44 -12.95 -4.08
CA GLY A 90 5.55 -13.83 -4.46
C GLY A 90 6.51 -14.19 -3.34
N GLY A 91 6.22 -13.81 -2.08
CA GLY A 91 7.05 -14.13 -0.90
C GLY A 91 8.50 -13.64 -0.99
N GLY A 92 8.81 -12.71 -1.90
CA GLY A 92 10.18 -12.26 -2.18
C GLY A 92 11.01 -13.25 -3.01
N LEU A 93 10.45 -14.38 -3.44
CA LEU A 93 11.14 -15.47 -4.15
C LEU A 93 10.78 -15.53 -5.64
N MET A 94 9.52 -15.34 -5.98
CA MET A 94 9.02 -15.50 -7.35
C MET A 94 8.15 -14.31 -7.76
N PRO A 95 8.28 -13.81 -9.01
CA PRO A 95 7.35 -12.83 -9.55
C PRO A 95 5.99 -13.51 -9.80
N VAL A 96 4.96 -13.00 -9.14
CA VAL A 96 3.58 -13.44 -9.33
C VAL A 96 2.64 -12.27 -9.06
N SER A 97 1.58 -12.20 -9.82
CA SER A 97 0.47 -11.27 -9.63
C SER A 97 -0.86 -11.97 -9.86
N ALA A 98 -1.91 -11.38 -9.35
CA ALA A 98 -3.27 -11.85 -9.53
C ALA A 98 -4.23 -10.69 -9.66
N PHE A 99 -5.25 -10.87 -10.51
CA PHE A 99 -6.45 -10.04 -10.52
C PHE A 99 -7.61 -10.90 -10.05
N LEU A 100 -8.31 -10.42 -9.03
CA LEU A 100 -9.46 -11.10 -8.45
C LEU A 100 -10.70 -10.25 -8.66
N SER A 101 -11.78 -10.88 -9.08
CA SER A 101 -13.07 -10.22 -9.25
C SER A 101 -14.20 -11.23 -9.16
N SER A 102 -15.45 -10.76 -9.26
CA SER A 102 -16.62 -11.64 -9.37
C SER A 102 -16.58 -12.45 -10.67
N ARG A 103 -17.30 -13.55 -10.69
CA ARG A 103 -17.45 -14.37 -11.89
C ARG A 103 -18.02 -13.56 -13.05
N GLU A 104 -19.00 -12.71 -12.79
CA GLU A 104 -19.63 -11.85 -13.79
C GLU A 104 -18.59 -10.97 -14.53
N VAL A 105 -17.67 -10.36 -13.81
CA VAL A 105 -16.57 -9.56 -14.40
C VAL A 105 -15.56 -10.46 -15.11
N MET A 106 -15.20 -11.61 -14.51
CA MET A 106 -14.18 -12.51 -15.07
C MET A 106 -14.65 -13.24 -16.33
N ASP A 107 -15.95 -13.47 -16.50
CA ASP A 107 -16.52 -14.12 -17.70
C ASP A 107 -16.39 -13.27 -18.98
N HIS A 108 -16.00 -11.99 -18.85
CA HIS A 108 -15.61 -11.17 -20.01
C HIS A 108 -14.23 -11.54 -20.60
N PHE A 109 -13.41 -12.30 -19.87
CA PHE A 109 -12.16 -12.83 -20.41
C PHE A 109 -12.42 -14.09 -21.23
N ASN A 110 -12.36 -13.94 -22.53
CA ASN A 110 -12.54 -15.05 -23.47
C ASN A 110 -11.17 -15.65 -23.86
N PRO A 111 -11.12 -16.94 -24.32
CA PRO A 111 -9.91 -17.53 -24.84
C PRO A 111 -9.25 -16.62 -25.91
N GLY A 112 -7.99 -16.29 -25.70
CA GLY A 112 -7.22 -15.42 -26.59
C GLY A 112 -7.31 -13.91 -26.30
N SER A 113 -8.21 -13.45 -25.41
CA SER A 113 -8.30 -12.03 -25.03
C SER A 113 -7.19 -11.59 -24.06
N HIS A 114 -6.62 -12.53 -23.33
CA HIS A 114 -5.53 -12.32 -22.37
C HIS A 114 -4.58 -13.51 -22.38
N GLY A 115 -3.28 -13.26 -22.16
CA GLY A 115 -2.30 -14.33 -22.08
C GLY A 115 -0.99 -13.84 -21.45
N SER A 116 -0.24 -14.78 -20.89
CA SER A 116 1.08 -14.56 -20.33
C SER A 116 1.91 -15.83 -20.47
N THR A 117 3.15 -15.72 -20.95
CA THR A 117 4.04 -16.87 -21.12
C THR A 117 4.32 -17.58 -19.79
N PHE A 118 4.51 -16.83 -18.71
CA PHE A 118 4.84 -17.38 -17.38
C PHE A 118 3.68 -17.30 -16.39
N GLY A 119 2.55 -16.69 -16.77
CA GLY A 119 1.39 -16.55 -15.90
C GLY A 119 0.79 -17.91 -15.54
N GLY A 120 0.41 -18.08 -14.28
CA GLY A 120 -0.21 -19.32 -13.79
C GLY A 120 0.74 -20.52 -13.67
N ASN A 121 2.08 -20.31 -13.71
CA ASN A 121 3.01 -21.42 -13.54
C ASN A 121 2.91 -22.03 -12.13
N PRO A 122 3.05 -23.36 -11.99
CA PRO A 122 2.80 -24.06 -10.73
C PRO A 122 3.79 -23.68 -9.62
N LEU A 123 5.03 -23.31 -9.97
CA LEU A 123 6.03 -22.91 -8.98
C LEU A 123 5.64 -21.58 -8.31
N SER A 124 5.32 -20.57 -9.10
CA SER A 124 4.86 -19.27 -8.56
C SER A 124 3.56 -19.41 -7.77
N ALA A 125 2.64 -20.27 -8.21
CA ALA A 125 1.40 -20.56 -7.50
C ALA A 125 1.66 -21.21 -6.13
N ALA A 126 2.57 -22.18 -6.06
CA ALA A 126 2.96 -22.83 -4.80
C ALA A 126 3.62 -21.85 -3.82
N VAL A 127 4.52 -20.99 -4.32
CA VAL A 127 5.16 -19.95 -3.51
C VAL A 127 4.14 -18.92 -3.01
N ALA A 128 3.24 -18.45 -3.87
CA ALA A 128 2.18 -17.52 -3.50
C ALA A 128 1.25 -18.10 -2.41
N LYS A 129 0.83 -19.35 -2.60
CA LYS A 129 0.03 -20.06 -1.60
C LYS A 129 0.75 -20.10 -0.24
N ARG A 130 2.02 -20.50 -0.23
CA ARG A 130 2.80 -20.55 1.02
C ARG A 130 3.00 -19.19 1.66
N ALA A 131 3.23 -18.14 0.86
CA ALA A 131 3.33 -16.78 1.35
C ALA A 131 2.04 -16.31 2.06
N LEU A 132 0.87 -16.65 1.50
CA LEU A 132 -0.43 -16.33 2.12
C LEU A 132 -0.65 -17.10 3.42
N GLU A 133 -0.29 -18.40 3.48
CA GLU A 133 -0.38 -19.22 4.69
C GLU A 133 0.44 -18.62 5.83
N LEU A 134 1.68 -18.21 5.55
CA LEU A 134 2.58 -17.60 6.55
C LEU A 134 2.04 -16.28 7.14
N LEU A 135 1.25 -15.51 6.40
CA LEU A 135 0.63 -14.30 6.95
C LEU A 135 -0.22 -14.61 8.21
N TYR A 136 -0.88 -15.74 8.22
CA TYR A 136 -1.74 -16.18 9.33
C TYR A 136 -0.97 -17.00 10.38
N GLU A 137 -0.18 -17.99 9.92
CA GLU A 137 0.58 -18.87 10.81
C GLU A 137 1.52 -18.09 11.72
N ASP A 138 2.24 -17.12 11.17
CA ASP A 138 3.21 -16.30 11.90
C ASP A 138 2.60 -14.98 12.41
N LYS A 139 1.28 -14.80 12.30
CA LYS A 139 0.54 -13.59 12.75
C LYS A 139 1.12 -12.29 12.21
N LEU A 140 1.60 -12.30 10.96
CA LEU A 140 2.32 -11.18 10.38
C LEU A 140 1.44 -9.93 10.20
N ILE A 141 0.14 -10.11 9.95
CA ILE A 141 -0.84 -9.01 9.84
C ILE A 141 -0.98 -8.30 11.19
N GLU A 142 -1.11 -9.08 12.28
CA GLU A 142 -1.20 -8.54 13.64
C GLU A 142 0.09 -7.84 14.05
N ASN A 143 1.25 -8.45 13.76
CA ASN A 143 2.55 -7.85 14.01
C ASN A 143 2.69 -6.50 13.29
N SER A 144 2.30 -6.43 12.01
CA SER A 144 2.28 -5.19 11.25
C SER A 144 1.39 -4.11 11.88
N ASN A 145 0.21 -4.49 12.39
CA ASN A 145 -0.68 -3.54 13.05
C ASN A 145 -0.09 -3.00 14.37
N ILE A 146 0.45 -3.89 15.21
CA ILE A 146 0.98 -3.52 16.53
C ILE A 146 2.28 -2.73 16.39
N LEU A 147 3.26 -3.30 15.69
CA LEU A 147 4.57 -2.69 15.54
C LEU A 147 4.56 -1.48 14.61
N GLY A 148 3.65 -1.45 13.65
CA GLY A 148 3.45 -0.27 12.81
C GLY A 148 2.96 0.94 13.59
N LYS A 149 1.99 0.76 14.50
CA LYS A 149 1.54 1.83 15.41
C LYS A 149 2.66 2.31 16.34
N PHE A 150 3.43 1.38 16.89
CA PHE A 150 4.58 1.70 17.72
C PHE A 150 5.61 2.53 16.94
N PHE A 151 6.05 2.04 15.78
CA PHE A 151 7.05 2.71 14.96
C PHE A 151 6.60 4.09 14.47
N LEU A 152 5.37 4.20 13.97
CA LEU A 152 4.78 5.48 13.57
C LEU A 152 4.77 6.48 14.74
N GLY A 153 4.33 6.04 15.92
CA GLY A 153 4.28 6.90 17.10
C GLY A 153 5.66 7.40 17.54
N GLU A 154 6.67 6.54 17.50
CA GLU A 154 8.05 6.94 17.83
C GLU A 154 8.61 7.93 16.80
N LEU A 155 8.40 7.69 15.50
CA LEU A 155 8.85 8.61 14.46
C LEU A 155 8.13 9.98 14.53
N GLN A 156 6.86 10.00 14.91
CA GLN A 156 6.10 11.24 15.10
C GLN A 156 6.58 12.06 16.31
N ARG A 157 7.22 11.41 17.28
CA ARG A 157 7.83 12.10 18.44
C ARG A 157 9.15 12.78 18.11
N LEU A 158 9.78 12.44 16.99
CA LEU A 158 10.99 13.07 16.49
C LEU A 158 10.69 14.52 16.04
N ASN A 159 10.52 15.42 16.96
CA ASN A 159 10.18 16.82 16.67
C ASN A 159 11.38 17.59 16.08
N HIS A 160 11.84 17.17 14.89
CA HIS A 160 13.00 17.76 14.23
C HIS A 160 12.57 18.78 13.15
N PRO A 161 13.17 19.97 13.08
CA PRO A 161 12.75 21.06 12.18
C PRO A 161 12.83 20.76 10.67
N ILE A 162 13.53 19.69 10.26
CA ILE A 162 13.55 19.28 8.86
C ILE A 162 12.37 18.37 8.49
N ILE A 163 11.73 17.73 9.48
CA ILE A 163 10.59 16.85 9.27
C ILE A 163 9.35 17.71 9.07
N LYS A 164 8.65 17.49 7.97
CA LYS A 164 7.39 18.16 7.66
C LYS A 164 6.20 17.37 8.18
N GLU A 165 6.21 16.05 7.96
CA GLU A 165 5.13 15.15 8.33
C GLU A 165 5.64 13.71 8.43
N VAL A 166 5.07 12.94 9.36
CA VAL A 166 5.22 11.48 9.42
C VAL A 166 3.83 10.86 9.38
N ARG A 167 3.59 10.03 8.37
CA ARG A 167 2.31 9.37 8.12
C ARG A 167 2.52 7.89 7.78
N GLY A 168 1.53 7.04 8.04
CA GLY A 168 1.65 5.62 7.74
C GLY A 168 0.48 4.79 8.23
N ARG A 169 0.43 3.53 7.80
CA ARG A 169 -0.44 2.49 8.31
C ARG A 169 0.30 1.16 8.38
N GLY A 170 0.17 0.45 9.49
CA GLY A 170 0.95 -0.75 9.73
C GLY A 170 2.45 -0.48 9.58
N LEU A 171 3.18 -1.42 9.04
CA LEU A 171 4.61 -1.29 8.76
C LEU A 171 4.88 -0.64 7.40
N TRP A 172 4.17 0.43 7.09
CA TRP A 172 4.34 1.22 5.88
C TRP A 172 4.24 2.70 6.20
N ILE A 173 5.39 3.34 6.36
CA ILE A 173 5.50 4.70 6.89
C ILE A 173 6.28 5.58 5.91
N GLY A 174 5.74 6.77 5.66
CA GLY A 174 6.39 7.85 4.94
C GLY A 174 6.79 8.96 5.89
N MET A 175 8.04 9.40 5.82
CA MET A 175 8.53 10.58 6.51
C MET A 175 8.87 11.64 5.46
N GLU A 176 8.15 12.74 5.49
CA GLU A 176 8.30 13.86 4.56
C GLU A 176 9.14 14.97 5.17
N PHE A 177 10.04 15.50 4.38
CA PHE A 177 10.94 16.58 4.77
C PHE A 177 10.59 17.89 4.06
N HIS A 178 10.96 19.02 4.65
CA HIS A 178 10.90 20.31 3.98
C HIS A 178 11.95 20.37 2.87
N GLU A 179 11.51 20.53 1.62
CA GLU A 179 12.38 20.54 0.41
C GLU A 179 13.50 21.60 0.50
N SER A 180 13.23 22.72 1.15
CA SER A 180 14.23 23.79 1.36
C SER A 180 15.37 23.44 2.31
N LYS A 181 15.28 22.30 3.03
CA LYS A 181 16.23 21.94 4.09
C LYS A 181 17.06 20.70 3.77
N THR A 182 16.47 19.73 3.07
CA THR A 182 17.17 18.48 2.73
C THR A 182 16.46 17.73 1.61
N SER A 183 17.16 16.77 0.98
CA SER A 183 16.55 15.82 0.04
C SER A 183 16.35 14.46 0.70
N ALA A 184 15.28 13.76 0.32
CA ALA A 184 15.03 12.39 0.77
C ALA A 184 16.20 11.45 0.42
N LYS A 185 16.83 11.66 -0.74
CA LYS A 185 17.98 10.90 -1.19
C LYS A 185 19.19 11.03 -0.25
N ASP A 186 19.47 12.22 0.27
CA ASP A 186 20.61 12.41 1.16
C ASP A 186 20.33 11.81 2.54
N ILE A 187 19.10 11.90 3.04
CA ILE A 187 18.72 11.18 4.25
C ILE A 187 18.86 9.66 4.07
N CYS A 188 18.40 9.10 2.94
CA CYS A 188 18.61 7.66 2.66
C CYS A 188 20.08 7.26 2.69
N LYS A 189 21.00 8.10 2.16
CA LYS A 189 22.44 7.85 2.23
C LYS A 189 23.00 7.91 3.66
N MET A 190 22.48 8.81 4.48
CA MET A 190 22.88 8.89 5.90
C MET A 190 22.41 7.64 6.65
N LEU A 191 21.15 7.24 6.48
CA LEU A 191 20.58 6.03 7.08
C LEU A 191 21.32 4.76 6.64
N LEU A 192 21.75 4.69 5.37
CA LEU A 192 22.56 3.58 4.87
C LEU A 192 23.89 3.43 5.62
N LYS A 193 24.55 4.54 5.98
CA LYS A 193 25.79 4.50 6.78
C LYS A 193 25.54 3.99 8.19
N GLU A 194 24.34 4.21 8.72
CA GLU A 194 23.91 3.70 10.03
C GLU A 194 23.34 2.27 9.95
N GLY A 195 23.38 1.63 8.78
CA GLY A 195 22.91 0.24 8.57
C GLY A 195 21.42 0.12 8.27
N ILE A 196 20.74 1.21 7.96
CA ILE A 196 19.32 1.21 7.64
C ILE A 196 19.10 1.40 6.13
N LEU A 197 18.52 0.38 5.48
CA LEU A 197 18.06 0.47 4.10
C LEU A 197 16.69 1.14 4.07
N SER A 198 16.63 2.32 3.47
CA SER A 198 15.40 3.05 3.18
C SER A 198 15.39 3.47 1.72
N LYS A 199 14.23 3.85 1.22
CA LYS A 199 14.09 4.30 -0.16
C LYS A 199 13.35 5.64 -0.21
N GLU A 200 13.90 6.56 -0.99
CA GLU A 200 13.13 7.74 -1.36
C GLU A 200 11.94 7.36 -2.23
N THR A 201 10.81 7.95 -1.93
CA THR A 201 9.63 7.94 -2.77
C THR A 201 9.19 9.38 -2.94
N HIS A 202 9.10 9.87 -4.17
CA HIS A 202 9.05 11.30 -4.39
C HIS A 202 10.31 12.06 -3.88
N LYS A 203 10.44 13.35 -4.19
CA LYS A 203 11.67 14.13 -3.87
C LYS A 203 11.95 14.32 -2.38
N THR A 204 10.90 14.35 -1.57
CA THR A 204 10.95 14.79 -0.17
C THR A 204 10.54 13.73 0.84
N VAL A 205 10.14 12.54 0.39
CA VAL A 205 9.63 11.48 1.27
C VAL A 205 10.58 10.30 1.29
N ILE A 206 10.95 9.83 2.46
CA ILE A 206 11.54 8.50 2.64
C ILE A 206 10.48 7.52 3.09
N ARG A 207 10.61 6.28 2.65
CA ARG A 207 9.71 5.19 2.96
C ARG A 207 10.39 4.17 3.87
N PHE A 208 9.74 3.86 4.98
CA PHE A 208 10.05 2.72 5.83
C PHE A 208 9.03 1.61 5.59
N ALA A 209 9.51 0.47 5.12
CA ALA A 209 8.69 -0.71 4.86
C ALA A 209 9.46 -1.98 5.25
N PRO A 210 9.74 -2.17 6.55
CA PRO A 210 10.50 -3.32 7.01
C PRO A 210 9.72 -4.62 6.76
N PRO A 211 10.37 -5.80 6.84
CA PRO A 211 9.70 -7.09 6.80
C PRO A 211 8.59 -7.17 7.84
N LEU A 212 7.47 -7.83 7.50
CA LEU A 212 6.34 -7.95 8.44
C LEU A 212 6.69 -8.74 9.71
N MET A 213 7.74 -9.56 9.66
CA MET A 213 8.26 -10.34 10.79
C MET A 213 9.26 -9.56 11.66
N ILE A 214 9.48 -8.27 11.41
CA ILE A 214 10.40 -7.45 12.20
C ILE A 214 10.05 -7.52 13.69
N LYS A 215 11.07 -7.51 14.55
CA LYS A 215 10.90 -7.51 16.00
C LYS A 215 10.88 -6.10 16.56
N LYS A 216 10.27 -5.93 17.72
CA LYS A 216 10.22 -4.64 18.41
C LYS A 216 11.62 -4.07 18.67
N SER A 217 12.57 -4.93 19.12
CA SER A 217 13.95 -4.53 19.37
C SER A 217 14.69 -4.00 18.14
N GLU A 218 14.36 -4.51 16.94
CA GLU A 218 14.95 -4.03 15.69
C GLU A 218 14.41 -2.64 15.33
N ILE A 219 13.12 -2.39 15.60
CA ILE A 219 12.51 -1.06 15.44
C ILE A 219 13.12 -0.08 16.46
N GLU A 220 13.25 -0.47 17.72
CA GLU A 220 13.88 0.35 18.77
C GLU A 220 15.31 0.72 18.38
N TRP A 221 16.10 -0.25 17.89
CA TRP A 221 17.42 0.01 17.36
C TRP A 221 17.38 1.00 16.18
N ALA A 222 16.48 0.81 15.22
CA ALA A 222 16.35 1.71 14.07
C ALA A 222 16.00 3.13 14.50
N ILE A 223 15.10 3.30 15.48
CA ILE A 223 14.74 4.61 16.02
C ILE A 223 15.96 5.33 16.59
N THR A 224 16.86 4.64 17.33
CA THR A 224 18.09 5.26 17.87
C THR A 224 19.04 5.74 16.78
N LYS A 225 18.94 5.22 15.56
CA LYS A 225 19.74 5.63 14.40
C LYS A 225 19.09 6.70 13.55
N ILE A 226 17.78 6.80 13.62
CA ILE A 226 16.99 7.80 12.88
C ILE A 226 16.92 9.14 13.67
N SER A 227 17.03 9.06 15.00
CA SER A 227 17.04 10.23 15.92
C SER A 227 18.33 11.00 15.80
#